data_2b875b748a9e45282bdcae8294350286
#
_entry.id   2b875b748a9e45282bdcae8294350286
#
_cell.length_a   1.000
_cell.length_b   1.000
_cell.length_c   1.000
_cell.angle_alpha   90.00
_cell.angle_beta   90.00
_cell.angle_gamma   90.00
#
_symmetry.space_group_name_H-M   'P 1'
#
loop_
_entity.id
_entity.type
_entity.pdbx_description
1 polymer ?
#
loop_
_entity_poly.entity_id
_entity_poly.type
_entity_poly.pdbx_seq_one_letter_code
_entity_poly.pdbx_strand_id
1 'polypeptide(L)'
;MTKPLEGLTVLEFSQFLSGPYAGLRLADLGARVIKIERPEVGDLCRNLYISDTDLEGDSTLFHAINRNKESFAANLKDAKDIELVKKLIEKADIITQNFRPGVIERIGLDYKNVRKINPKIVYGTISGYGSDGPWSSLPGQDLLAQSRTGLVWLNGNGGEAPTPMGLAVADMLAGHTLVEGILAAVIKRFRTDNGSHVETSLVEALLDFQFEVLTTYFNDGNRKPQRSSYNNAHAYLSAPYGIYKTSNGYIACLLYTSDAADEEDSVDL
;
A
#
# COMPACT_ATOMS: atom_id res chain seq x y z
N MET A 1 -10.56 13.37 -23.46
CA MET A 1 -11.12 13.48 -22.09
C MET A 1 -9.96 13.83 -21.17
N THR A 2 -10.07 14.88 -20.39
CA THR A 2 -9.12 15.25 -19.34
C THR A 2 -9.15 14.20 -18.22
N LYS A 3 -7.98 13.83 -17.70
CA LYS A 3 -7.91 12.88 -16.57
C LYS A 3 -8.24 13.61 -15.25
N PRO A 4 -8.75 12.91 -14.23
CA PRO A 4 -9.20 13.55 -12.98
C PRO A 4 -8.14 14.38 -12.25
N LEU A 5 -6.86 13.99 -12.29
CA LEU A 5 -5.75 14.69 -11.63
C LEU A 5 -4.84 15.44 -12.61
N GLU A 6 -5.28 15.65 -13.86
CA GLU A 6 -4.53 16.43 -14.83
C GLU A 6 -4.25 17.84 -14.31
N GLY A 7 -3.00 18.29 -14.44
CA GLY A 7 -2.53 19.57 -13.90
C GLY A 7 -1.95 19.52 -12.48
N LEU A 8 -2.11 18.42 -11.74
CA LEU A 8 -1.47 18.25 -10.44
C LEU A 8 -0.09 17.62 -10.59
N THR A 9 0.89 18.12 -9.81
CA THR A 9 2.26 17.61 -9.75
C THR A 9 2.53 16.93 -8.40
N VAL A 10 3.03 15.70 -8.48
CA VAL A 10 3.43 14.86 -7.33
C VAL A 10 4.95 14.74 -7.30
N LEU A 11 5.57 15.01 -6.16
CA LEU A 11 6.95 14.64 -5.89
C LEU A 11 6.97 13.36 -5.06
N GLU A 12 7.55 12.31 -5.62
CA GLU A 12 7.61 10.99 -5.00
C GLU A 12 9.02 10.72 -4.45
N PHE A 13 9.15 10.67 -3.12
CA PHE A 13 10.40 10.31 -2.43
C PHE A 13 10.44 8.85 -1.98
N SER A 14 9.45 8.08 -2.35
CA SER A 14 9.26 6.69 -1.92
C SER A 14 10.14 5.71 -2.70
N GLN A 15 10.39 4.56 -2.06
CA GLN A 15 11.17 3.46 -2.60
C GLN A 15 10.45 2.12 -2.40
N PHE A 16 10.90 1.09 -3.09
CA PHE A 16 10.35 -0.28 -3.07
C PHE A 16 8.92 -0.34 -3.63
N LEU A 17 7.90 -0.68 -2.83
CA LEU A 17 6.58 -1.02 -3.35
C LEU A 17 5.46 -0.07 -2.88
N SER A 18 5.19 0.06 -1.59
CA SER A 18 3.98 0.77 -1.08
C SER A 18 3.83 2.21 -1.56
N GLY A 19 4.86 3.01 -1.36
CA GLY A 19 4.87 4.41 -1.80
C GLY A 19 4.92 4.57 -3.32
N PRO A 20 5.81 3.86 -4.05
CA PRO A 20 5.79 3.87 -5.51
C PRO A 20 4.46 3.39 -6.11
N TYR A 21 3.78 2.44 -5.49
CA TYR A 21 2.45 2.02 -5.91
C TYR A 21 1.42 3.14 -5.74
N ALA A 22 1.46 3.89 -4.62
CA ALA A 22 0.61 5.08 -4.46
C ALA A 22 0.89 6.12 -5.56
N GLY A 23 2.17 6.42 -5.85
CA GLY A 23 2.57 7.30 -6.95
C GLY A 23 2.06 6.83 -8.31
N LEU A 24 2.13 5.52 -8.59
CA LEU A 24 1.59 4.94 -9.82
C LEU A 24 0.08 5.19 -9.94
N ARG A 25 -0.69 4.99 -8.86
CA ARG A 25 -2.15 5.22 -8.88
C ARG A 25 -2.49 6.68 -9.15
N LEU A 26 -1.72 7.62 -8.59
CA LEU A 26 -1.87 9.05 -8.89
C LEU A 26 -1.51 9.37 -10.36
N ALA A 27 -0.46 8.74 -10.90
CA ALA A 27 -0.09 8.89 -12.32
C ALA A 27 -1.17 8.32 -13.26
N ASP A 28 -1.74 7.16 -12.95
CA ASP A 28 -2.82 6.55 -13.73
C ASP A 28 -4.08 7.46 -13.76
N LEU A 29 -4.34 8.17 -12.67
CA LEU A 29 -5.40 9.18 -12.56
C LEU A 29 -5.07 10.50 -13.28
N GLY A 30 -3.84 10.68 -13.78
CA GLY A 30 -3.44 11.79 -14.61
C GLY A 30 -2.55 12.83 -13.97
N ALA A 31 -2.13 12.65 -12.73
CA ALA A 31 -1.13 13.52 -12.12
C ALA A 31 0.24 13.34 -12.80
N ARG A 32 1.00 14.43 -12.90
CA ARG A 32 2.41 14.38 -13.25
C ARG A 32 3.21 13.92 -12.04
N VAL A 33 3.77 12.73 -12.08
CA VAL A 33 4.56 12.17 -10.97
C VAL A 33 6.05 12.26 -11.30
N ILE A 34 6.79 12.98 -10.46
CA ILE A 34 8.25 13.12 -10.54
C ILE A 34 8.84 12.33 -9.38
N LYS A 35 9.48 11.22 -9.69
CA LYS A 35 10.17 10.37 -8.72
C LYS A 35 11.56 10.92 -8.44
N ILE A 36 11.85 11.23 -7.19
CA ILE A 36 13.17 11.69 -6.75
C ILE A 36 14.03 10.46 -6.45
N GLU A 37 15.06 10.27 -7.22
CA GLU A 37 15.95 9.10 -7.15
C GLU A 37 17.40 9.49 -6.82
N ARG A 38 18.12 8.58 -6.19
CA ARG A 38 19.55 8.80 -5.96
C ARG A 38 20.31 8.76 -7.29
N PRO A 39 21.27 9.66 -7.52
CA PRO A 39 22.13 9.59 -8.70
C PRO A 39 22.79 8.19 -8.80
N GLU A 40 22.97 7.70 -10.01
CA GLU A 40 23.64 6.46 -10.40
C GLU A 40 22.94 5.16 -9.94
N VAL A 41 22.33 5.14 -8.77
CA VAL A 41 21.73 3.93 -8.15
C VAL A 41 20.22 3.85 -8.35
N GLY A 42 19.53 4.98 -8.36
CA GLY A 42 18.07 5.06 -8.42
C GLY A 42 17.37 4.49 -7.19
N ASP A 43 16.13 4.05 -7.41
CA ASP A 43 15.35 3.26 -6.44
C ASP A 43 15.97 1.86 -6.29
N LEU A 44 16.09 1.39 -5.07
CA LEU A 44 16.60 0.04 -4.78
C LEU A 44 15.77 -1.07 -5.46
N CYS A 45 14.50 -0.79 -5.76
CA CYS A 45 13.62 -1.71 -6.48
C CYS A 45 14.11 -2.02 -7.91
N ARG A 46 14.93 -1.17 -8.54
CA ARG A 46 15.53 -1.45 -9.85
C ARG A 46 16.29 -2.78 -9.86
N ASN A 47 16.96 -3.09 -8.75
CA ASN A 47 17.76 -4.31 -8.56
C ASN A 47 17.05 -5.40 -7.73
N LEU A 48 15.75 -5.23 -7.44
CA LEU A 48 14.97 -6.22 -6.70
C LEU A 48 14.24 -7.16 -7.67
N TYR A 49 14.95 -8.18 -8.13
CA TYR A 49 14.41 -9.19 -9.04
C TYR A 49 13.53 -10.17 -8.26
N ILE A 50 12.26 -10.28 -8.65
CA ILE A 50 11.31 -11.30 -8.15
C ILE A 50 11.33 -12.55 -9.04
N SER A 51 12.03 -12.50 -10.16
CA SER A 51 12.35 -13.58 -11.09
C SER A 51 13.67 -13.24 -11.78
N ASP A 52 14.21 -14.15 -12.56
CA ASP A 52 15.43 -13.91 -13.37
C ASP A 52 15.17 -13.03 -14.61
N THR A 53 14.01 -12.40 -14.69
CA THR A 53 13.64 -11.57 -15.84
C THR A 53 14.18 -10.16 -15.66
N ASP A 54 15.10 -9.78 -16.53
CA ASP A 54 15.59 -8.41 -16.72
C ASP A 54 14.76 -7.70 -17.80
N LEU A 55 14.44 -6.43 -17.56
CA LEU A 55 13.79 -5.58 -18.53
C LEU A 55 14.56 -4.27 -18.63
N GLU A 56 15.32 -4.12 -19.71
CA GLU A 56 16.13 -2.92 -20.00
C GLU A 56 17.11 -2.54 -18.86
N GLY A 57 17.67 -3.54 -18.16
CA GLY A 57 18.61 -3.37 -17.05
C GLY A 57 17.98 -3.16 -15.68
N ASP A 58 16.66 -3.24 -15.56
CA ASP A 58 15.90 -3.07 -14.32
C ASP A 58 15.00 -4.29 -14.02
N SER A 59 14.57 -4.45 -12.78
CA SER A 59 13.61 -5.47 -12.39
C SER A 59 12.23 -5.24 -13.00
N THR A 60 11.51 -6.31 -13.31
CA THR A 60 10.11 -6.25 -13.74
C THR A 60 9.21 -5.57 -12.71
N LEU A 61 9.52 -5.71 -11.42
CA LEU A 61 8.80 -5.03 -10.35
C LEU A 61 8.94 -3.51 -10.44
N PHE A 62 10.17 -3.01 -10.73
CA PHE A 62 10.37 -1.56 -10.89
C PHE A 62 9.52 -1.01 -12.04
N HIS A 63 9.50 -1.67 -13.19
CA HIS A 63 8.69 -1.24 -14.33
C HIS A 63 7.18 -1.31 -14.06
N ALA A 64 6.73 -2.34 -13.34
CA ALA A 64 5.32 -2.51 -13.00
C ALA A 64 4.75 -1.34 -12.21
N ILE A 65 5.54 -0.79 -11.26
CA ILE A 65 5.07 0.24 -10.31
C ILE A 65 5.53 1.66 -10.65
N ASN A 66 6.36 1.85 -11.68
CA ASN A 66 6.90 3.19 -12.02
C ASN A 66 6.54 3.67 -13.42
N ARG A 67 5.66 2.97 -14.16
CA ARG A 67 5.17 3.48 -15.45
C ARG A 67 4.50 4.85 -15.30
N ASN A 68 4.57 5.65 -16.33
CA ASN A 68 4.00 7.00 -16.39
C ASN A 68 4.62 8.00 -15.39
N LYS A 69 5.78 7.71 -14.83
CA LYS A 69 6.52 8.63 -13.95
C LYS A 69 7.72 9.22 -14.70
N GLU A 70 8.10 10.42 -14.30
CA GLU A 70 9.37 11.03 -14.64
C GLU A 70 10.38 10.78 -13.51
N SER A 71 11.67 10.66 -13.84
CA SER A 71 12.74 10.53 -12.85
C SER A 71 13.53 11.83 -12.74
N PHE A 72 13.84 12.24 -11.51
CA PHE A 72 14.71 13.34 -11.19
C PHE A 72 15.80 12.87 -10.23
N ALA A 73 17.05 12.84 -10.70
CA ALA A 73 18.19 12.43 -9.89
C ALA A 73 18.61 13.55 -8.92
N ALA A 74 18.60 13.26 -7.61
CA ALA A 74 19.05 14.16 -6.56
C ALA A 74 19.65 13.39 -5.38
N ASN A 75 20.84 13.81 -4.96
CA ASN A 75 21.46 13.34 -3.73
C ASN A 75 20.93 14.13 -2.52
N LEU A 76 19.96 13.57 -1.81
CA LEU A 76 19.34 14.22 -0.64
C LEU A 76 20.30 14.43 0.56
N LYS A 77 21.60 14.14 0.41
CA LYS A 77 22.66 14.49 1.35
C LYS A 77 23.49 15.68 0.88
N ASP A 78 23.32 16.11 -0.35
CA ASP A 78 23.99 17.27 -0.92
C ASP A 78 23.13 18.53 -0.78
N ALA A 79 23.70 19.60 -0.25
CA ALA A 79 22.96 20.84 -0.01
C ALA A 79 22.46 21.51 -1.29
N LYS A 80 23.20 21.39 -2.41
CA LYS A 80 22.80 22.00 -3.68
C LYS A 80 21.60 21.26 -4.26
N ASP A 81 21.61 19.92 -4.18
CA ASP A 81 20.49 19.12 -4.66
C ASP A 81 19.22 19.32 -3.81
N ILE A 82 19.40 19.47 -2.49
CA ILE A 82 18.28 19.83 -1.57
C ILE A 82 17.67 21.18 -1.96
N GLU A 83 18.45 22.18 -2.30
CA GLU A 83 17.91 23.48 -2.76
C GLU A 83 17.14 23.35 -4.08
N LEU A 84 17.58 22.49 -5.00
CA LEU A 84 16.81 22.19 -6.22
C LEU A 84 15.50 21.49 -5.91
N VAL A 85 15.53 20.52 -5.00
CA VAL A 85 14.33 19.80 -4.55
C VAL A 85 13.34 20.76 -3.86
N LYS A 86 13.81 21.71 -3.05
CA LYS A 86 12.93 22.73 -2.43
C LYS A 86 12.22 23.59 -3.49
N LYS A 87 12.90 23.95 -4.58
CA LYS A 87 12.26 24.67 -5.70
C LYS A 87 11.19 23.85 -6.42
N LEU A 88 11.33 22.52 -6.46
CA LEU A 88 10.27 21.64 -6.94
C LEU A 88 9.10 21.60 -5.96
N ILE A 89 9.38 21.55 -4.66
CA ILE A 89 8.36 21.56 -3.59
C ILE A 89 7.48 22.82 -3.64
N GLU A 90 8.07 23.98 -3.93
CA GLU A 90 7.30 25.23 -4.09
C GLU A 90 6.20 25.15 -5.14
N LYS A 91 6.38 24.29 -6.16
CA LYS A 91 5.47 24.12 -7.29
C LYS A 91 4.65 22.83 -7.24
N ALA A 92 4.95 21.96 -6.31
CA ALA A 92 4.27 20.68 -6.18
C ALA A 92 2.91 20.83 -5.49
N ASP A 93 1.99 19.95 -5.85
CA ASP A 93 0.68 19.83 -5.21
C ASP A 93 0.67 18.76 -4.13
N ILE A 94 1.41 17.69 -4.37
CA ILE A 94 1.43 16.49 -3.54
C ILE A 94 2.87 16.04 -3.34
N ILE A 95 3.17 15.56 -2.13
CA ILE A 95 4.40 14.81 -1.83
C ILE A 95 4.00 13.44 -1.29
N THR A 96 4.74 12.39 -1.69
CA THR A 96 4.63 11.06 -1.08
C THR A 96 6.00 10.57 -0.63
N GLN A 97 6.05 9.90 0.53
CA GLN A 97 7.26 9.29 1.04
C GLN A 97 6.96 8.02 1.88
N ASN A 98 7.91 7.08 1.91
CA ASN A 98 7.86 5.89 2.75
C ASN A 98 9.23 5.58 3.38
N PHE A 99 10.02 6.60 3.70
CA PHE A 99 11.29 6.40 4.39
C PHE A 99 11.07 5.85 5.80
N ARG A 100 12.10 5.16 6.29
CA ARG A 100 12.12 4.74 7.70
C ARG A 100 12.00 5.94 8.63
N PRO A 101 11.34 5.80 9.79
CA PRO A 101 11.16 6.88 10.74
C PRO A 101 12.49 7.62 11.05
N GLY A 102 12.42 8.93 11.11
CA GLY A 102 13.57 9.82 11.37
C GLY A 102 14.47 10.09 10.16
N VAL A 103 14.28 9.46 9.02
CA VAL A 103 15.10 9.71 7.81
C VAL A 103 14.71 11.04 7.17
N ILE A 104 13.43 11.24 6.90
CA ILE A 104 12.95 12.43 6.20
C ILE A 104 13.12 13.70 7.05
N GLU A 105 13.00 13.56 8.37
CA GLU A 105 13.24 14.64 9.35
C GLU A 105 14.70 15.09 9.33
N ARG A 106 15.65 14.14 9.31
CA ARG A 106 17.09 14.46 9.24
C ARG A 106 17.47 15.17 7.95
N ILE A 107 16.74 14.92 6.87
CA ILE A 107 16.94 15.58 5.57
C ILE A 107 16.29 16.97 5.58
N GLY A 108 15.37 17.26 6.51
CA GLY A 108 14.62 18.51 6.58
C GLY A 108 13.49 18.62 5.55
N LEU A 109 13.01 17.49 5.03
CA LEU A 109 11.91 17.40 4.07
C LEU A 109 10.65 16.75 4.66
N ASP A 110 10.54 16.71 6.00
CA ASP A 110 9.32 16.31 6.70
C ASP A 110 8.20 17.35 6.49
N TYR A 111 6.96 16.92 6.77
CA TYR A 111 5.78 17.77 6.57
C TYR A 111 5.89 19.14 7.24
N LYS A 112 6.42 19.21 8.48
CA LYS A 112 6.54 20.46 9.24
C LYS A 112 7.46 21.47 8.54
N ASN A 113 8.53 21.00 7.92
CA ASN A 113 9.46 21.83 7.18
C ASN A 113 8.96 22.16 5.78
N VAL A 114 8.41 21.17 5.06
CA VAL A 114 7.84 21.34 3.72
C VAL A 114 6.66 22.32 3.72
N ARG A 115 5.80 22.27 4.74
CA ARG A 115 4.67 23.20 4.89
C ARG A 115 5.09 24.65 5.01
N LYS A 116 6.31 24.95 5.50
CA LYS A 116 6.83 26.31 5.54
C LYS A 116 7.19 26.85 4.15
N ILE A 117 7.58 25.94 3.25
CA ILE A 117 7.91 26.24 1.84
C ILE A 117 6.62 26.36 1.03
N ASN A 118 5.73 25.38 1.19
CA ASN A 118 4.46 25.31 0.47
C ASN A 118 3.30 25.00 1.43
N PRO A 119 2.60 26.01 1.94
CA PRO A 119 1.48 25.82 2.90
C PRO A 119 0.30 25.03 2.35
N LYS A 120 0.18 24.93 1.01
CA LYS A 120 -0.92 24.23 0.34
C LYS A 120 -0.61 22.77 0.01
N ILE A 121 0.58 22.28 0.36
CA ILE A 121 1.02 20.93 0.03
C ILE A 121 0.15 19.86 0.69
N VAL A 122 -0.24 18.86 -0.08
CA VAL A 122 -0.78 17.60 0.45
C VAL A 122 0.39 16.63 0.60
N TYR A 123 0.68 16.22 1.82
CA TYR A 123 1.85 15.42 2.14
C TYR A 123 1.44 14.02 2.61
N GLY A 124 1.79 12.99 1.85
CA GLY A 124 1.47 11.60 2.11
C GLY A 124 2.64 10.82 2.71
N THR A 125 2.38 10.10 3.79
CA THR A 125 3.37 9.26 4.48
C THR A 125 2.87 7.84 4.62
N ILE A 126 3.69 6.85 4.24
CA ILE A 126 3.49 5.44 4.60
C ILE A 126 4.59 5.00 5.53
N SER A 127 4.21 4.42 6.66
CA SER A 127 5.13 3.78 7.62
C SER A 127 4.82 2.29 7.77
N GLY A 128 5.67 1.56 8.51
CA GLY A 128 5.36 0.15 8.81
C GLY A 128 4.24 -0.01 9.84
N TYR A 129 4.27 0.83 10.89
CA TYR A 129 3.48 0.61 12.10
C TYR A 129 2.81 1.89 12.66
N GLY A 130 2.78 2.98 11.91
CA GLY A 130 2.28 4.27 12.37
C GLY A 130 3.34 5.11 13.06
N SER A 131 2.95 6.35 13.43
CA SER A 131 3.82 7.31 14.11
C SER A 131 3.88 7.09 15.63
N ASP A 132 2.94 6.34 16.19
CA ASP A 132 2.78 6.09 17.63
C ASP A 132 2.96 4.61 18.00
N GLY A 133 3.06 4.35 19.31
CA GLY A 133 3.09 3.00 19.86
C GLY A 133 4.48 2.35 19.89
N PRO A 134 4.57 1.13 20.43
CA PRO A 134 5.85 0.47 20.72
C PRO A 134 6.63 0.03 19.49
N TRP A 135 6.02 0.02 18.33
CA TRP A 135 6.62 -0.42 17.07
C TRP A 135 6.93 0.72 16.10
N SER A 136 6.59 1.95 16.45
CA SER A 136 6.73 3.12 15.57
C SER A 136 8.15 3.32 15.00
N SER A 137 9.19 2.92 15.74
CA SER A 137 10.59 3.01 15.30
C SER A 137 11.10 1.78 14.52
N LEU A 138 10.30 0.70 14.44
CA LEU A 138 10.73 -0.53 13.80
C LEU A 138 10.61 -0.45 12.27
N PRO A 139 11.51 -1.13 11.52
CA PRO A 139 11.37 -1.23 10.08
C PRO A 139 10.14 -2.07 9.72
N GLY A 140 9.26 -1.51 8.89
CA GLY A 140 8.12 -2.22 8.33
C GLY A 140 8.50 -3.00 7.07
N GLN A 141 7.92 -4.19 6.95
CA GLN A 141 7.92 -5.00 5.73
C GLN A 141 6.58 -5.70 5.60
N ASP A 142 6.17 -6.00 4.39
CA ASP A 142 4.89 -6.63 4.08
C ASP A 142 4.63 -7.89 4.92
N LEU A 143 5.52 -8.88 4.84
CA LEU A 143 5.35 -10.14 5.58
C LEU A 143 5.30 -9.95 7.10
N LEU A 144 6.05 -8.99 7.64
CA LEU A 144 6.01 -8.68 9.07
C LEU A 144 4.67 -8.04 9.47
N ALA A 145 4.12 -7.18 8.61
CA ALA A 145 2.81 -6.59 8.82
C ALA A 145 1.70 -7.66 8.76
N GLN A 146 1.72 -8.54 7.75
CA GLN A 146 0.81 -9.69 7.66
C GLN A 146 0.86 -10.56 8.92
N SER A 147 2.08 -10.83 9.42
CA SER A 147 2.27 -11.66 10.62
C SER A 147 1.74 -10.99 11.89
N ARG A 148 2.01 -9.68 12.06
CA ARG A 148 1.62 -8.93 13.26
C ARG A 148 0.12 -8.65 13.33
N THR A 149 -0.55 -8.52 12.20
CA THR A 149 -2.00 -8.33 12.14
C THR A 149 -2.79 -9.64 12.20
N GLY A 150 -2.11 -10.78 12.13
CA GLY A 150 -2.76 -12.09 12.14
C GLY A 150 -3.31 -12.54 10.78
N LEU A 151 -3.13 -11.79 9.71
CA LEU A 151 -3.60 -12.16 8.38
C LEU A 151 -3.11 -13.54 7.95
N VAL A 152 -1.85 -13.86 8.26
CA VAL A 152 -1.26 -15.19 7.98
C VAL A 152 -1.98 -16.35 8.69
N TRP A 153 -2.73 -16.06 9.77
CA TRP A 153 -3.52 -17.04 10.46
C TRP A 153 -4.87 -17.31 9.78
N LEU A 154 -5.39 -16.36 9.02
CA LEU A 154 -6.68 -16.50 8.33
C LEU A 154 -6.58 -17.33 7.06
N ASN A 155 -5.36 -17.51 6.52
CA ASN A 155 -5.10 -18.30 5.34
C ASN A 155 -4.75 -19.77 5.69
N GLY A 156 -5.00 -20.67 4.74
CA GLY A 156 -4.68 -22.09 4.87
C GLY A 156 -5.70 -22.88 5.69
N ASN A 157 -5.42 -24.15 5.90
CA ASN A 157 -6.33 -25.09 6.57
C ASN A 157 -6.03 -25.22 8.08
N GLY A 158 -7.02 -25.71 8.80
CA GLY A 158 -6.85 -26.09 10.22
C GLY A 158 -5.75 -27.14 10.39
N GLY A 159 -4.91 -26.97 11.40
CA GLY A 159 -3.76 -27.87 11.66
C GLY A 159 -2.49 -27.56 10.85
N GLU A 160 -2.55 -26.71 9.82
CA GLU A 160 -1.39 -26.26 9.07
C GLU A 160 -0.69 -25.05 9.74
N ALA A 161 0.56 -24.78 9.36
CA ALA A 161 1.28 -23.57 9.75
C ALA A 161 0.55 -22.30 9.25
N PRO A 162 0.74 -21.13 9.90
CA PRO A 162 0.27 -19.87 9.36
C PRO A 162 0.83 -19.64 7.94
N THR A 163 -0.03 -19.24 7.01
CA THR A 163 0.31 -19.13 5.59
C THR A 163 0.17 -17.66 5.16
N PRO A 164 1.24 -17.00 4.69
CA PRO A 164 1.14 -15.65 4.16
C PRO A 164 0.34 -15.63 2.85
N MET A 165 -0.22 -14.47 2.51
CA MET A 165 -0.72 -14.25 1.16
C MET A 165 0.46 -14.27 0.18
N GLY A 166 0.25 -14.86 -0.99
CA GLY A 166 1.27 -14.96 -2.05
C GLY A 166 1.59 -13.63 -2.76
N LEU A 167 1.14 -12.51 -2.22
CA LEU A 167 1.31 -11.16 -2.74
C LEU A 167 1.74 -10.21 -1.63
N ALA A 168 2.38 -9.10 -1.99
CA ALA A 168 2.72 -8.00 -1.07
C ALA A 168 1.47 -7.15 -0.75
N VAL A 169 0.50 -7.77 -0.10
CA VAL A 169 -0.85 -7.21 0.12
C VAL A 169 -0.84 -6.00 1.06
N ALA A 170 0.03 -6.00 2.07
CA ALA A 170 0.16 -4.88 2.99
C ALA A 170 0.65 -3.62 2.28
N ASP A 171 1.68 -3.77 1.43
CA ASP A 171 2.22 -2.65 0.65
C ASP A 171 1.18 -2.09 -0.32
N MET A 172 0.46 -2.96 -1.02
CA MET A 172 -0.56 -2.54 -1.99
C MET A 172 -1.74 -1.84 -1.32
N LEU A 173 -2.25 -2.39 -0.23
CA LEU A 173 -3.36 -1.78 0.51
C LEU A 173 -2.95 -0.45 1.14
N ALA A 174 -1.78 -0.35 1.77
CA ALA A 174 -1.28 0.92 2.30
C ALA A 174 -1.12 1.98 1.20
N GLY A 175 -0.64 1.58 0.02
CA GLY A 175 -0.59 2.48 -1.15
C GLY A 175 -1.97 2.97 -1.58
N HIS A 176 -2.98 2.10 -1.62
CA HIS A 176 -4.37 2.48 -1.91
C HIS A 176 -4.95 3.42 -0.85
N THR A 177 -4.82 3.06 0.42
CA THR A 177 -5.30 3.89 1.55
C THR A 177 -4.66 5.28 1.54
N LEU A 178 -3.35 5.35 1.23
CA LEU A 178 -2.69 6.65 1.10
C LEU A 178 -3.30 7.48 -0.03
N VAL A 179 -3.56 6.88 -1.20
CA VAL A 179 -4.18 7.59 -2.34
C VAL A 179 -5.56 8.09 -1.98
N GLU A 180 -6.40 7.29 -1.33
CA GLU A 180 -7.72 7.71 -0.85
C GLU A 180 -7.63 8.95 0.06
N GLY A 181 -6.75 8.90 1.07
CA GLY A 181 -6.50 10.03 1.96
C GLY A 181 -5.97 11.27 1.24
N ILE A 182 -5.07 11.09 0.25
CA ILE A 182 -4.55 12.18 -0.59
C ILE A 182 -5.69 12.82 -1.41
N LEU A 183 -6.56 12.03 -2.03
CA LEU A 183 -7.70 12.56 -2.79
C LEU A 183 -8.65 13.36 -1.92
N ALA A 184 -8.97 12.86 -0.72
CA ALA A 184 -9.76 13.59 0.27
C ALA A 184 -9.07 14.91 0.70
N ALA A 185 -7.75 14.89 0.91
CA ALA A 185 -6.97 16.08 1.25
C ALA A 185 -6.89 17.10 0.11
N VAL A 186 -6.82 16.63 -1.15
CA VAL A 186 -6.86 17.51 -2.34
C VAL A 186 -8.22 18.18 -2.45
N ILE A 187 -9.33 17.45 -2.25
CA ILE A 187 -10.69 18.03 -2.21
C ILE A 187 -10.80 19.07 -1.10
N LYS A 188 -10.28 18.77 0.11
CA LYS A 188 -10.24 19.73 1.23
C LYS A 188 -9.44 20.98 0.84
N ARG A 189 -8.27 20.81 0.20
CA ARG A 189 -7.44 21.94 -0.24
C ARG A 189 -8.19 22.85 -1.20
N PHE A 190 -8.92 22.32 -2.18
CA PHE A 190 -9.73 23.14 -3.10
C PHE A 190 -10.82 23.95 -2.39
N ARG A 191 -11.31 23.46 -1.24
CA ARG A 191 -12.36 24.15 -0.46
C ARG A 191 -11.81 25.15 0.54
N THR A 192 -10.59 24.93 1.07
CA THR A 192 -10.05 25.69 2.23
C THR A 192 -8.76 26.43 1.93
N ASP A 193 -8.17 26.20 0.77
CA ASP A 193 -6.85 26.70 0.35
C ASP A 193 -5.68 26.28 1.28
N ASN A 194 -5.87 25.21 2.07
CA ASN A 194 -4.89 24.68 3.01
C ASN A 194 -4.47 23.24 2.66
N GLY A 195 -3.17 22.97 2.78
CA GLY A 195 -2.62 21.62 2.66
C GLY A 195 -2.99 20.71 3.85
N SER A 196 -2.56 19.46 3.77
CA SER A 196 -2.80 18.45 4.82
C SER A 196 -1.66 17.46 4.89
N HIS A 197 -1.44 16.87 6.06
CA HIS A 197 -0.67 15.66 6.22
C HIS A 197 -1.61 14.45 6.25
N VAL A 198 -1.30 13.46 5.44
CA VAL A 198 -2.02 12.18 5.35
C VAL A 198 -1.03 11.09 5.73
N GLU A 199 -1.34 10.33 6.76
CA GLU A 199 -0.50 9.25 7.26
C GLU A 199 -1.27 7.94 7.23
N THR A 200 -0.59 6.86 6.87
CA THR A 200 -1.06 5.49 6.99
C THR A 200 0.12 4.56 7.28
N SER A 201 -0.18 3.34 7.66
CA SER A 201 0.83 2.32 7.85
C SER A 201 0.41 0.99 7.23
N LEU A 202 1.39 0.09 7.04
CA LEU A 202 1.12 -1.26 6.56
C LEU A 202 0.16 -2.01 7.49
N VAL A 203 0.35 -1.83 8.81
CA VAL A 203 -0.49 -2.48 9.82
C VAL A 203 -1.89 -1.91 9.83
N GLU A 204 -2.07 -0.59 9.79
CA GLU A 204 -3.40 0.04 9.75
C GLU A 204 -4.20 -0.40 8.52
N ALA A 205 -3.58 -0.40 7.34
CA ALA A 205 -4.22 -0.86 6.11
C ALA A 205 -4.64 -2.34 6.19
N LEU A 206 -3.84 -3.19 6.83
CA LEU A 206 -4.20 -4.60 7.02
C LEU A 206 -5.26 -4.81 8.11
N LEU A 207 -5.30 -3.99 9.16
CA LEU A 207 -6.36 -4.04 10.17
C LEU A 207 -7.70 -3.61 9.56
N ASP A 208 -7.69 -2.57 8.73
CA ASP A 208 -8.87 -2.17 7.96
C ASP A 208 -9.33 -3.28 7.02
N PHE A 209 -8.41 -3.90 6.28
CA PHE A 209 -8.71 -5.04 5.41
C PHE A 209 -9.34 -6.24 6.14
N GLN A 210 -9.07 -6.40 7.43
CA GLN A 210 -9.58 -7.46 8.28
C GLN A 210 -10.75 -7.00 9.19
N PHE A 211 -11.39 -5.85 8.91
CA PHE A 211 -12.37 -5.24 9.81
C PHE A 211 -13.49 -6.19 10.22
N GLU A 212 -13.96 -7.03 9.32
CA GLU A 212 -15.03 -8.01 9.52
C GLU A 212 -14.64 -9.07 10.58
N VAL A 213 -13.46 -9.67 10.39
CA VAL A 213 -12.91 -10.68 11.31
C VAL A 213 -12.61 -10.06 12.67
N LEU A 214 -12.04 -8.86 12.71
CA LEU A 214 -11.74 -8.17 13.96
C LEU A 214 -13.00 -7.75 14.70
N THR A 215 -14.02 -7.24 13.99
CA THR A 215 -15.31 -6.91 14.59
C THR A 215 -15.96 -8.13 15.23
N THR A 216 -15.96 -9.26 14.53
CA THR A 216 -16.47 -10.53 15.07
C THR A 216 -15.67 -10.96 16.29
N TYR A 217 -14.35 -10.99 16.21
CA TYR A 217 -13.46 -11.39 17.31
C TYR A 217 -13.69 -10.58 18.58
N PHE A 218 -13.81 -9.26 18.49
CA PHE A 218 -14.03 -8.40 19.66
C PHE A 218 -15.42 -8.52 20.26
N ASN A 219 -16.40 -9.07 19.56
CA ASN A 219 -17.78 -9.17 20.00
C ASN A 219 -18.24 -10.61 20.34
N ASP A 220 -17.43 -11.62 20.04
CA ASP A 220 -17.75 -13.03 20.33
C ASP A 220 -17.04 -13.61 21.56
N GLY A 221 -16.55 -12.75 22.45
CA GLY A 221 -15.78 -13.13 23.64
C GLY A 221 -14.31 -13.37 23.37
N ASN A 222 -13.76 -12.75 22.34
CA ASN A 222 -12.36 -12.86 21.90
C ASN A 222 -11.95 -14.30 21.53
N ARG A 223 -12.87 -15.08 20.98
CA ARG A 223 -12.57 -16.43 20.52
C ARG A 223 -11.73 -16.36 19.25
N LYS A 224 -10.58 -17.04 19.31
CA LYS A 224 -9.67 -17.10 18.17
C LYS A 224 -10.38 -17.73 16.96
N PRO A 225 -10.34 -17.09 15.76
CA PRO A 225 -10.89 -17.66 14.54
C PRO A 225 -10.31 -19.05 14.28
N GLN A 226 -11.17 -20.01 13.97
CA GLN A 226 -10.75 -21.37 13.67
C GLN A 226 -10.77 -21.58 12.16
N ARG A 227 -9.59 -21.87 11.59
CA ARG A 227 -9.53 -22.30 10.20
C ARG A 227 -10.20 -23.67 10.06
N SER A 228 -10.97 -23.86 9.00
CA SER A 228 -11.57 -25.17 8.72
C SER A 228 -10.49 -26.20 8.35
N SER A 229 -10.85 -27.46 8.44
CA SER A 229 -9.99 -28.56 7.99
C SER A 229 -9.94 -28.70 6.48
N TYR A 230 -10.67 -27.90 5.71
CA TYR A 230 -10.78 -28.01 4.26
C TYR A 230 -11.07 -26.66 3.61
N ASN A 231 -10.14 -26.17 2.85
CA ASN A 231 -10.12 -25.04 1.91
C ASN A 231 -11.26 -24.00 2.02
N ASN A 232 -11.73 -23.65 3.22
CA ASN A 232 -12.75 -22.62 3.41
C ASN A 232 -12.19 -21.24 3.02
N ALA A 233 -13.03 -20.46 2.37
CA ALA A 233 -12.69 -19.11 1.96
C ALA A 233 -12.75 -18.09 3.10
N HIS A 234 -13.41 -18.41 4.24
CA HIS A 234 -13.60 -17.49 5.35
C HIS A 234 -13.52 -18.17 6.72
N ALA A 235 -12.88 -17.50 7.69
CA ALA A 235 -12.61 -18.07 9.01
C ALA A 235 -13.84 -18.28 9.90
N TYR A 236 -14.95 -17.60 9.62
CA TYR A 236 -16.20 -17.67 10.40
C TYR A 236 -17.39 -18.27 9.63
N LEU A 237 -17.28 -18.47 8.31
CA LEU A 237 -18.34 -19.09 7.54
C LEU A 237 -18.14 -20.60 7.47
N SER A 238 -19.25 -21.33 7.64
CA SER A 238 -19.23 -22.79 7.57
C SER A 238 -19.18 -23.28 6.11
N ALA A 239 -18.70 -24.52 5.94
CA ALA A 239 -18.77 -25.20 4.64
C ALA A 239 -20.24 -25.41 4.21
N PRO A 240 -20.51 -25.44 2.90
CA PRO A 240 -19.58 -25.26 1.81
C PRO A 240 -19.41 -23.79 1.41
N TYR A 241 -18.29 -23.19 1.79
CA TYR A 241 -17.83 -21.88 1.33
C TYR A 241 -16.32 -21.97 1.09
N GLY A 242 -15.92 -22.35 -0.11
CA GLY A 242 -14.51 -22.61 -0.38
C GLY A 242 -14.24 -23.27 -1.72
N ILE A 243 -13.04 -23.81 -1.87
CA ILE A 243 -12.56 -24.47 -3.08
C ILE A 243 -12.58 -25.98 -2.88
N TYR A 244 -13.30 -26.70 -3.69
CA TYR A 244 -13.48 -28.16 -3.58
C TYR A 244 -12.96 -28.87 -4.83
N LYS A 245 -12.36 -30.04 -4.64
CA LYS A 245 -11.85 -30.87 -5.74
C LYS A 245 -13.00 -31.58 -6.46
N THR A 246 -12.96 -31.58 -7.79
CA THR A 246 -13.84 -32.34 -8.67
C THR A 246 -13.06 -33.46 -9.37
N SER A 247 -13.72 -34.22 -10.23
CA SER A 247 -13.09 -35.30 -11.01
C SER A 247 -12.06 -34.78 -12.02
N ASN A 248 -12.20 -33.56 -12.49
CA ASN A 248 -11.38 -32.96 -13.55
C ASN A 248 -10.75 -31.59 -13.19
N GLY A 249 -10.87 -31.16 -11.95
CA GLY A 249 -10.33 -29.85 -11.52
C GLY A 249 -10.80 -29.45 -10.15
N TYR A 250 -11.19 -28.19 -10.01
CA TYR A 250 -11.66 -27.60 -8.75
C TYR A 250 -12.92 -26.76 -9.03
N ILE A 251 -13.76 -26.62 -8.02
CA ILE A 251 -14.94 -25.76 -8.04
C ILE A 251 -14.90 -24.81 -6.85
N ALA A 252 -15.20 -23.53 -7.05
CA ALA A 252 -15.51 -22.60 -5.99
C ALA A 252 -17.00 -22.74 -5.65
N CYS A 253 -17.30 -22.99 -4.37
CA CYS A 253 -18.68 -23.22 -3.93
C CYS A 253 -19.04 -22.25 -2.80
N LEU A 254 -20.22 -21.65 -2.91
CA LEU A 254 -20.88 -20.85 -1.90
C LEU A 254 -22.35 -21.29 -1.82
N LEU A 255 -22.80 -21.78 -0.66
CA LEU A 255 -24.21 -22.04 -0.40
C LEU A 255 -24.74 -21.09 0.66
N TYR A 256 -25.80 -20.35 0.31
CA TYR A 256 -26.58 -19.59 1.27
C TYR A 256 -27.53 -20.53 2.04
N THR A 257 -27.53 -20.46 3.36
CA THR A 257 -28.30 -21.36 4.24
C THR A 257 -29.82 -21.21 4.15
N SER A 258 -30.35 -20.19 3.48
CA SER A 258 -31.78 -19.89 3.41
C SER A 258 -32.47 -20.32 2.12
N ASP A 259 -31.74 -20.67 1.05
CA ASP A 259 -32.36 -21.02 -0.24
C ASP A 259 -31.47 -21.95 -1.08
N ALA A 260 -31.02 -23.03 -0.44
CA ALA A 260 -30.02 -23.96 -0.97
C ALA A 260 -30.47 -24.77 -2.23
N ALA A 261 -31.61 -24.46 -2.82
CA ALA A 261 -32.17 -25.22 -3.94
C ALA A 261 -32.03 -24.53 -5.32
N ASP A 262 -31.84 -23.22 -5.39
CA ASP A 262 -32.06 -22.51 -6.65
C ASP A 262 -30.90 -21.70 -7.25
N GLU A 263 -29.76 -21.50 -6.52
CA GLU A 263 -28.61 -20.72 -7.07
C GLU A 263 -27.28 -21.43 -6.84
N GLU A 264 -26.86 -22.23 -7.80
CA GLU A 264 -25.48 -22.70 -7.93
C GLU A 264 -24.68 -21.69 -8.80
N ASP A 265 -23.99 -20.72 -8.16
CA ASP A 265 -22.92 -19.98 -8.83
C ASP A 265 -21.63 -20.82 -8.77
N SER A 266 -21.48 -21.74 -9.71
CA SER A 266 -20.25 -22.50 -9.91
C SER A 266 -19.38 -21.83 -10.96
N VAL A 267 -18.13 -21.51 -10.62
CA VAL A 267 -17.11 -21.07 -11.58
C VAL A 267 -16.09 -22.19 -11.73
N ASP A 268 -15.99 -22.75 -12.93
CA ASP A 268 -14.89 -23.66 -13.28
C ASP A 268 -13.58 -22.86 -13.36
N LEU A 269 -12.63 -23.22 -12.52
CA LEU A 269 -11.26 -22.67 -12.50
C LEU A 269 -10.32 -23.50 -13.36
#